data_fdb008216ca02ce6511fc92f48b7f55b
#
_entry.id   fdb008216ca02ce6511fc92f48b7f55b
#
_cell.length_a   1.000
_cell.length_b   1.000
_cell.length_c   1.000
_cell.angle_alpha   90.00
_cell.angle_beta   90.00
_cell.angle_gamma   90.00
#
_symmetry.space_group_name_H-M   'P 1'
#
loop_
_entity.id
_entity.type
_entity.pdbx_description
1 polymer ?
#
loop_
_entity_poly.entity_id
_entity_poly.type
_entity_poly.pdbx_seq_one_letter_code
_entity_poly.pdbx_strand_id
1 'polypeptide(L)'
;MTELILIVTIAGERIAIPAADVESVVELEALIPVPRAAPHVAGLAALRSRVLTVIDCFASLELNTEGHEGLKKAIIVEADGHPYALLVDSVEDVMEVDGEVRPVRTSLTGGWRRIARGMIEVGPDLLLLVDTQSLLAGPSAQAA
;
A
#
# COMPACT_ATOMS: atom_id res chain seq x y z
N MET A 1 -1.96 20.56 -14.26
CA MET A 1 -1.28 20.48 -12.95
C MET A 1 -0.67 19.11 -12.78
N THR A 2 0.60 19.05 -12.44
CA THR A 2 1.29 17.76 -12.33
C THR A 2 1.33 17.28 -10.88
N GLU A 3 1.36 15.97 -10.71
CA GLU A 3 1.50 15.35 -9.43
C GLU A 3 2.58 14.29 -9.49
N LEU A 4 3.19 14.02 -8.35
CA LEU A 4 4.15 12.94 -8.25
C LEU A 4 3.47 11.70 -7.68
N ILE A 5 3.70 10.57 -8.32
CA ILE A 5 3.22 9.29 -7.83
C ILE A 5 4.38 8.33 -7.70
N LEU A 6 4.23 7.37 -6.79
CA LEU A 6 5.19 6.30 -6.61
C LEU A 6 4.59 5.03 -7.20
N ILE A 7 5.35 4.37 -8.06
CA ILE A 7 4.90 3.11 -8.66
C ILE A 7 5.40 1.97 -7.80
N VAL A 8 4.49 1.17 -7.30
CA VAL A 8 4.82 0.00 -6.49
C VAL A 8 4.12 -1.23 -7.06
N THR A 9 4.67 -2.39 -6.73
CA THR A 9 4.07 -3.66 -7.09
C THR A 9 3.58 -4.36 -5.83
N ILE A 10 2.31 -4.75 -5.84
CA ILE A 10 1.69 -5.52 -4.77
C ILE A 10 1.00 -6.73 -5.42
N ALA A 11 1.39 -7.92 -5.00
CA ALA A 11 0.83 -9.17 -5.54
C ALA A 11 0.96 -9.26 -7.07
N GLY A 12 2.07 -8.77 -7.58
CA GLY A 12 2.34 -8.81 -9.01
C GLY A 12 1.68 -7.69 -9.82
N GLU A 13 0.89 -6.84 -9.17
CA GLU A 13 0.19 -5.75 -9.86
C GLU A 13 0.90 -4.42 -9.63
N ARG A 14 1.18 -3.71 -10.70
CA ARG A 14 1.77 -2.37 -10.62
C ARG A 14 0.64 -1.37 -10.34
N ILE A 15 0.84 -0.57 -9.31
CA ILE A 15 -0.15 0.43 -8.90
C ILE A 15 0.54 1.76 -8.65
N ALA A 16 -0.25 2.80 -8.53
CA ALA A 16 0.25 4.14 -8.23
C ALA A 16 -0.23 4.58 -6.85
N ILE A 17 0.69 5.14 -6.09
CA ILE A 17 0.38 5.73 -4.78
C ILE A 17 0.84 7.19 -4.82
N PRO A 18 0.01 8.14 -4.35
CA PRO A 18 0.46 9.54 -4.32
C PRO A 18 1.76 9.66 -3.53
N ALA A 19 2.76 10.27 -4.13
CA ALA A 19 4.07 10.42 -3.46
C ALA A 19 3.94 11.27 -2.19
N ALA A 20 2.96 12.16 -2.14
CA ALA A 20 2.71 12.98 -0.96
C ALA A 20 2.32 12.15 0.27
N ASP A 21 1.79 10.94 0.06
CA ASP A 21 1.42 10.04 1.16
C ASP A 21 2.60 9.23 1.68
N VAL A 22 3.71 9.23 0.96
CA VAL A 22 4.87 8.39 1.28
C VAL A 22 5.94 9.21 1.98
N GLU A 23 6.31 8.78 3.19
CA GLU A 23 7.39 9.42 3.93
C GLU A 23 8.75 8.90 3.47
N SER A 24 8.86 7.59 3.31
CA SER A 24 10.10 6.97 2.87
C SER A 24 9.87 5.54 2.43
N VAL A 25 10.89 4.95 1.81
CA VAL A 25 10.91 3.54 1.41
C VAL A 25 12.06 2.89 2.17
N VAL A 26 11.79 1.77 2.84
CA VAL A 26 12.78 1.10 3.69
C VAL A 26 12.73 -0.40 3.50
N GLU A 27 13.76 -1.08 4.00
CA GLU A 27 13.74 -2.52 4.16
C GLU A 27 13.64 -2.82 5.65
N LEU A 28 12.72 -3.69 6.01
CA LEU A 28 12.52 -4.09 7.40
C LEU A 28 13.33 -5.34 7.67
N GLU A 29 13.98 -5.39 8.83
CA GLU A 29 14.81 -6.54 9.19
C GLU A 29 14.04 -7.61 9.93
N ALA A 30 13.14 -7.23 10.81
CA ALA A 30 12.41 -8.17 11.64
C ALA A 30 11.03 -7.64 11.99
N LEU A 31 10.11 -8.56 12.17
CA LEU A 31 8.75 -8.23 12.61
C LEU A 31 8.49 -8.88 13.95
N ILE A 32 7.82 -8.16 14.83
CA ILE A 32 7.37 -8.67 16.11
C ILE A 32 5.87 -8.89 16.00
N PRO A 33 5.37 -10.12 16.09
CA PRO A 33 3.93 -10.38 15.99
C PRO A 33 3.17 -9.72 17.13
N VAL A 34 1.96 -9.26 16.84
CA VAL A 34 1.08 -8.68 17.85
C VAL A 34 -0.09 -9.64 18.04
N PRO A 35 -0.25 -10.20 19.26
CA PRO A 35 -1.37 -11.11 19.51
C PRO A 35 -2.71 -10.41 19.31
N ARG A 36 -3.63 -11.11 18.66
CA ARG A 36 -5.01 -10.62 18.43
C ARG A 36 -5.11 -9.36 17.59
N ALA A 37 -4.08 -9.03 16.84
CA ALA A 37 -4.16 -7.93 15.89
C ALA A 37 -5.07 -8.31 14.73
N ALA A 38 -5.60 -7.31 14.02
CA ALA A 38 -6.39 -7.55 12.82
C ALA A 38 -5.57 -8.33 11.79
N PRO A 39 -6.20 -9.16 10.96
CA PRO A 39 -5.46 -10.02 10.02
C PRO A 39 -4.50 -9.28 9.09
N HIS A 40 -4.78 -8.05 8.76
CA HIS A 40 -3.91 -7.27 7.86
C HIS A 40 -2.72 -6.63 8.60
N VAL A 41 -2.66 -6.73 9.90
CA VAL A 41 -1.51 -6.24 10.68
C VAL A 41 -0.50 -7.37 10.77
N ALA A 42 0.64 -7.20 10.09
CA ALA A 42 1.70 -8.21 10.10
C ALA A 42 2.46 -8.23 11.42
N GLY A 43 2.56 -7.07 12.09
CA GLY A 43 3.28 -6.97 13.35
C GLY A 43 3.82 -5.57 13.55
N LEU A 44 4.84 -5.47 14.38
CA LEU A 44 5.53 -4.22 14.64
C LEU A 44 6.97 -4.33 14.17
N ALA A 45 7.53 -3.21 13.76
CA ALA A 45 8.94 -3.12 13.40
C ALA A 45 9.54 -1.88 14.02
N ALA A 46 10.78 -1.98 14.42
CA ALA A 46 11.54 -0.84 14.92
C ALA A 46 12.40 -0.31 13.78
N LEU A 47 12.30 0.99 13.53
CA LEU A 47 13.12 1.66 12.54
C LEU A 47 13.71 2.90 13.19
N ARG A 48 15.03 2.88 13.40
CA ARG A 48 15.72 3.93 14.13
C ARG A 48 15.12 3.99 15.54
N SER A 49 14.55 5.07 15.97
CA SER A 49 13.94 5.16 17.30
C SER A 49 12.42 5.12 17.25
N ARG A 50 11.84 4.70 16.12
CA ARG A 50 10.40 4.66 15.93
C ARG A 50 9.90 3.23 15.87
N VAL A 51 8.71 3.00 16.40
CA VAL A 51 8.03 1.72 16.26
C VAL A 51 6.92 1.90 15.23
N LEU A 52 6.94 1.03 14.22
CA LEU A 52 5.99 1.09 13.12
C LEU A 52 5.02 -0.07 13.20
N THR A 53 3.74 0.19 12.91
CA THR A 53 2.78 -0.88 12.68
C THR A 53 2.94 -1.31 11.22
N VAL A 54 3.20 -2.60 11.01
CA VAL A 54 3.46 -3.13 9.69
C VAL A 54 2.19 -3.75 9.13
N ILE A 55 1.80 -3.30 7.95
CA ILE A 55 0.58 -3.76 7.27
C ILE A 55 0.95 -4.73 6.16
N ASP A 56 0.32 -5.89 6.18
CA ASP A 56 0.42 -6.87 5.11
C ASP A 56 -0.61 -6.50 4.03
N CYS A 57 -0.13 -5.97 2.93
CA CYS A 57 -1.02 -5.51 1.87
C CYS A 57 -1.80 -6.66 1.23
N PHE A 58 -1.22 -7.87 1.17
CA PHE A 58 -1.94 -9.03 0.66
C PHE A 58 -3.17 -9.31 1.51
N ALA A 59 -2.99 -9.30 2.83
CA ALA A 59 -4.11 -9.54 3.74
C ALA A 59 -5.13 -8.41 3.71
N SER A 60 -4.66 -7.16 3.60
CA SER A 60 -5.56 -6.01 3.47
C SER A 60 -6.42 -6.12 2.22
N LEU A 61 -5.86 -6.67 1.14
CA LEU A 61 -6.56 -6.84 -0.12
C LEU A 61 -7.33 -8.16 -0.19
N GLU A 62 -7.31 -8.93 0.88
CA GLU A 62 -7.97 -10.24 0.96
C GLU A 62 -7.47 -11.21 -0.10
N LEU A 63 -6.17 -11.15 -0.37
CA LEU A 63 -5.51 -12.02 -1.33
C LEU A 63 -4.92 -13.24 -0.65
N ASN A 64 -4.63 -14.26 -1.47
CA ASN A 64 -3.90 -15.42 -0.98
C ASN A 64 -2.52 -14.98 -0.50
N THR A 65 -2.20 -15.33 0.73
CA THR A 65 -0.94 -14.90 1.36
C THR A 65 0.23 -15.82 1.06
N GLU A 66 0.04 -16.88 0.29
CA GLU A 66 1.13 -17.76 -0.09
C GLU A 66 2.11 -17.04 -0.99
N GLY A 67 3.39 -17.20 -0.71
CA GLY A 67 4.45 -16.62 -1.51
C GLY A 67 4.86 -15.21 -1.16
N HIS A 68 4.17 -14.57 -0.23
CA HIS A 68 4.56 -13.23 0.20
C HIS A 68 5.43 -13.25 1.46
N GLU A 69 5.66 -14.41 2.01
CA GLU A 69 6.51 -14.57 3.18
C GLU A 69 7.93 -14.13 2.85
N GLY A 70 8.51 -13.36 3.76
CA GLY A 70 9.83 -12.83 3.54
C GLY A 70 9.88 -11.48 2.82
N LEU A 71 8.73 -10.88 2.53
CA LEU A 71 8.71 -9.51 2.03
C LEU A 71 9.32 -8.60 3.08
N LYS A 72 10.27 -7.78 2.66
CA LYS A 72 10.97 -6.88 3.57
C LYS A 72 10.87 -5.42 3.14
N LYS A 73 10.53 -5.16 1.89
CA LYS A 73 10.42 -3.80 1.40
C LYS A 73 9.11 -3.19 1.85
N ALA A 74 9.18 -1.99 2.37
CA ALA A 74 8.01 -1.33 2.90
C ALA A 74 8.02 0.15 2.55
N ILE A 75 6.82 0.70 2.41
CA ILE A 75 6.61 2.12 2.24
C ILE A 75 6.13 2.65 3.58
N ILE A 76 6.78 3.70 4.07
CA ILE A 76 6.37 4.33 5.32
C ILE A 76 5.37 5.43 5.00
N VAL A 77 4.19 5.33 5.60
CA VAL A 77 3.12 6.33 5.46
C VAL A 77 2.66 6.73 6.84
N GLU A 78 1.99 7.87 6.94
CA GLU A 78 1.49 8.36 8.22
C GLU A 78 -0.01 8.54 8.16
N ALA A 79 -0.69 8.14 9.22
CA ALA A 79 -2.12 8.34 9.38
C ALA A 79 -2.40 8.71 10.83
N ASP A 80 -3.13 9.81 11.03
CA ASP A 80 -3.49 10.31 12.36
C ASP A 80 -2.28 10.47 13.28
N GLY A 81 -1.16 10.90 12.72
CA GLY A 81 0.07 11.11 13.48
C GLY A 81 0.85 9.86 13.80
N HIS A 82 0.43 8.71 13.31
CA HIS A 82 1.11 7.43 13.54
C HIS A 82 1.76 6.91 12.26
N PRO A 83 2.98 6.39 12.36
CA PRO A 83 3.66 5.81 11.20
C PRO A 83 3.23 4.35 10.99
N TYR A 84 3.06 4.00 9.73
CA TYR A 84 2.75 2.64 9.30
C TYR A 84 3.71 2.23 8.21
N ALA A 85 4.01 0.95 8.13
CA ALA A 85 4.83 0.39 7.07
C ALA A 85 3.96 -0.55 6.24
N LEU A 86 3.83 -0.25 4.95
CA LEU A 86 3.08 -1.09 4.01
C LEU A 86 4.05 -2.03 3.31
N LEU A 87 3.92 -3.32 3.55
CA LEU A 87 4.77 -4.32 2.88
C LEU A 87 4.36 -4.43 1.42
N VAL A 88 5.32 -4.32 0.54
CA VAL A 88 5.11 -4.40 -0.91
C VAL A 88 6.12 -5.34 -1.55
N ASP A 89 5.81 -5.82 -2.75
CA ASP A 89 6.73 -6.69 -3.49
C ASP A 89 7.97 -5.91 -3.93
N SER A 90 7.74 -4.75 -4.54
CA SER A 90 8.82 -3.90 -5.01
C SER A 90 8.33 -2.46 -5.17
N VAL A 91 9.30 -1.56 -5.23
CA VAL A 91 9.06 -0.14 -5.47
C VAL A 91 9.86 0.22 -6.70
N GLU A 92 9.22 0.83 -7.69
CA GLU A 92 9.91 1.18 -8.92
C GLU A 92 10.46 2.60 -8.85
N ASP A 93 9.64 3.60 -9.11
CA ASP A 93 10.14 4.94 -9.27
C ASP A 93 9.06 5.97 -8.95
N VAL A 94 9.51 7.20 -8.73
CA VAL A 94 8.60 8.34 -8.59
C VAL A 94 8.45 8.95 -9.98
N MET A 95 7.22 9.09 -10.42
CA MET A 95 6.91 9.62 -11.74
C MET A 95 6.04 10.85 -11.63
N GLU A 96 6.28 11.80 -12.51
CA GLU A 96 5.44 12.97 -12.63
C GLU A 96 4.33 12.68 -13.63
N VAL A 97 3.08 12.94 -13.24
CA VAL A 97 1.92 12.68 -14.08
C VAL A 97 1.03 13.92 -14.10
N ASP A 98 0.09 13.95 -15.04
CA ASP A 98 -0.80 15.11 -15.13
C ASP A 98 -1.84 15.19 -14.03
N GLY A 99 -1.98 14.14 -13.25
CA GLY A 99 -2.87 14.14 -12.08
C GLY A 99 -4.33 13.92 -12.40
N GLU A 100 -4.68 13.69 -13.65
CA GLU A 100 -6.07 13.43 -14.02
C GLU A 100 -6.47 12.01 -13.63
N VAL A 101 -7.42 11.90 -12.71
CA VAL A 101 -7.92 10.62 -12.25
C VAL A 101 -9.13 10.22 -13.07
N ARG A 102 -9.05 9.05 -13.69
CA ARG A 102 -10.12 8.52 -14.53
C ARG A 102 -10.89 7.44 -13.79
N PRO A 103 -12.16 7.24 -14.13
CA PRO A 103 -12.93 6.17 -13.47
C PRO A 103 -12.38 4.79 -13.84
N VAL A 104 -12.57 3.86 -12.92
CA VAL A 104 -12.23 2.45 -13.17
C VAL A 104 -13.32 1.88 -14.06
N ARG A 105 -12.94 1.40 -15.23
CA ARG A 105 -13.88 0.88 -16.22
C ARG A 105 -13.94 -0.64 -16.28
N THR A 106 -13.18 -1.29 -15.45
CA THR A 106 -13.18 -2.74 -15.38
C THR A 106 -13.68 -3.18 -14.01
N SER A 107 -14.15 -4.41 -13.94
CA SER A 107 -14.59 -4.96 -12.65
C SER A 107 -13.42 -5.28 -11.77
N LEU A 108 -13.46 -4.79 -10.56
CA LEU A 108 -12.47 -5.12 -9.54
C LEU A 108 -13.14 -5.99 -8.48
N THR A 109 -12.39 -6.91 -7.91
CA THR A 109 -12.89 -7.82 -6.89
C THR A 109 -12.11 -7.65 -5.59
N GLY A 110 -12.74 -8.07 -4.49
CA GLY A 110 -12.10 -8.10 -3.19
C GLY A 110 -11.59 -6.75 -2.74
N GLY A 111 -10.44 -6.76 -2.12
CA GLY A 111 -9.86 -5.57 -1.57
C GLY A 111 -9.44 -4.52 -2.59
N TRP A 112 -9.17 -4.92 -3.83
CA TRP A 112 -8.83 -3.96 -4.88
C TRP A 112 -9.94 -2.94 -5.09
N ARG A 113 -11.19 -3.41 -5.04
CA ARG A 113 -12.35 -2.54 -5.18
C ARG A 113 -12.43 -1.52 -4.06
N ARG A 114 -12.10 -1.95 -2.86
CA ARG A 114 -12.14 -1.10 -1.67
C ARG A 114 -11.12 0.04 -1.71
N ILE A 115 -9.93 -0.23 -2.23
CA ILE A 115 -8.82 0.73 -2.18
C ILE A 115 -8.68 1.58 -3.44
N ALA A 116 -9.42 1.28 -4.50
CA ALA A 116 -9.26 1.98 -5.77
C ALA A 116 -9.87 3.37 -5.72
N ARG A 117 -9.08 4.39 -6.07
CA ARG A 117 -9.56 5.76 -6.24
C ARG A 117 -9.90 6.05 -7.69
N GLY A 118 -9.30 5.32 -8.61
CA GLY A 118 -9.47 5.52 -10.03
C GLY A 118 -8.25 5.05 -10.78
N MET A 119 -8.12 5.47 -12.02
CA MET A 119 -6.98 5.12 -12.86
C MET A 119 -6.21 6.39 -13.20
N ILE A 120 -4.92 6.25 -13.37
CA ILE A 120 -4.06 7.37 -13.73
C ILE A 120 -3.07 6.94 -14.82
N GLU A 121 -2.88 7.81 -15.81
CA GLU A 121 -1.91 7.52 -16.88
C GLU A 121 -0.51 7.81 -16.42
N VAL A 122 0.37 6.84 -16.63
CA VAL A 122 1.79 6.95 -16.30
C VAL A 122 2.56 6.53 -17.55
N GLY A 123 3.01 7.50 -18.34
CA GLY A 123 3.61 7.21 -19.64
C GLY A 123 2.62 6.46 -20.53
N PRO A 124 3.01 5.30 -21.09
CA PRO A 124 2.10 4.52 -21.94
C PRO A 124 1.13 3.63 -21.15
N ASP A 125 1.28 3.59 -19.83
CA ASP A 125 0.50 2.69 -18.99
C ASP A 125 -0.64 3.41 -18.27
N LEU A 126 -1.65 2.64 -17.93
CA LEU A 126 -2.76 3.12 -17.12
C LEU A 126 -2.75 2.28 -15.84
N LEU A 127 -2.48 2.93 -14.72
CA LEU A 127 -2.33 2.26 -13.43
C LEU A 127 -3.48 2.58 -12.49
N LEU A 128 -3.78 1.64 -11.59
CA LEU A 128 -4.76 1.87 -10.54
C LEU A 128 -4.16 2.82 -9.51
N LEU A 129 -4.86 3.92 -9.23
CA LEU A 129 -4.47 4.84 -8.17
C LEU A 129 -5.12 4.37 -6.87
N VAL A 130 -4.31 4.17 -5.86
CA VAL A 130 -4.71 3.54 -4.61
C VAL A 130 -4.95 4.58 -3.52
N ASP A 131 -6.02 4.39 -2.78
CA ASP A 131 -6.29 5.16 -1.56
C ASP A 131 -5.52 4.51 -0.41
N THR A 132 -4.46 5.18 0.00
CA THR A 132 -3.57 4.68 1.05
C THR A 132 -4.30 4.44 2.37
N GLN A 133 -5.22 5.31 2.73
CA GLN A 133 -5.95 5.17 3.99
C GLN A 133 -6.82 3.92 4.02
N SER A 134 -7.45 3.59 2.89
CA SER A 134 -8.24 2.37 2.79
C SER A 134 -7.38 1.13 2.92
N LEU A 135 -6.17 1.18 2.37
CA LEU A 135 -5.23 0.07 2.46
C LEU A 135 -4.81 -0.15 3.92
N LEU A 136 -4.54 0.94 4.64
CA LEU A 136 -4.19 0.86 6.06
C LEU A 136 -5.33 0.32 6.91
N ALA A 137 -6.56 0.70 6.60
CA ALA A 137 -7.72 0.32 7.38
C ALA A 137 -7.99 -1.18 7.32
N GLY A 138 -7.71 -1.81 6.19
CA GLY A 138 -7.94 -3.24 6.01
C GLY A 138 -9.41 -3.61 5.85
N PRO A 139 -9.69 -4.90 5.60
CA PRO A 139 -11.05 -5.35 5.33
C PRO A 139 -12.01 -5.17 6.51
N SER A 140 -11.52 -5.32 7.72
CA SER A 140 -12.37 -5.24 8.91
C SER A 140 -13.04 -3.88 9.08
N ALA A 141 -12.46 -2.82 8.54
CA ALA A 141 -13.04 -1.49 8.62
C ALA A 141 -14.35 -1.38 7.83
N GLN A 142 -14.56 -2.29 6.88
CA GLN A 142 -15.76 -2.30 6.05
C GLN A 142 -16.91 -3.07 6.68
N ALA A 143 -16.63 -3.86 7.71
CA ALA A 143 -17.63 -4.69 8.37
C ALA A 143 -18.45 -3.92 9.39
N ALA A 144 -18.06 -2.73 9.74
CA ALA A 144 -18.74 -1.90 10.74
C ALA A 144 -20.03 -1.30 10.22
#